data_016f3e780d0f43b46f5d7c87506ea387
#
_entry.id   016f3e780d0f43b46f5d7c87506ea387
#
_cell.length_a   1.000
_cell.length_b   1.000
_cell.length_c   1.000
_cell.angle_alpha   90.00
_cell.angle_beta   90.00
_cell.angle_gamma   90.00
#
_symmetry.space_group_name_H-M   'P 1'
#
loop_
_entity.id
_entity.type
_entity.pdbx_description
1 polymer ?
#
loop_
_entity_poly.entity_id
_entity_poly.type
_entity_poly.pdbx_seq_one_letter_code
_entity_poly.pdbx_strand_id
1 'polypeptide(L)'
;MAVGTKPKAKSGSKAITGARKPSTGASKRMTQAERTALSDQRMFEAAITLINEHGTQKTTLKEIGELAGYSRGLANYRFGSKDGFLDQLFTRFDKRWKAHLDDYVAKRSGIGAVTAAATALRDFLKLESGYIRAMYILWYEALGHRSAITSRLADHHDVYREDATRWIQQGIASGEIDPGINPQQFAVQYCA
;
A
#
# COMPACT_ATOMS: atom_id res chain seq x y z
N MET A 1 87.58 19.52 30.01
CA MET A 1 87.76 19.13 31.42
C MET A 1 86.40 18.79 32.01
N ALA A 2 86.31 17.64 32.68
CA ALA A 2 85.34 17.20 33.68
C ALA A 2 83.89 16.97 33.19
N VAL A 3 83.43 15.75 32.92
CA VAL A 3 83.07 14.63 33.86
C VAL A 3 81.94 14.98 34.82
N GLY A 4 80.84 14.28 34.70
CA GLY A 4 79.77 14.26 35.73
C GLY A 4 78.52 13.51 35.24
N THR A 5 78.63 12.22 35.30
CA THR A 5 77.83 11.11 35.94
C THR A 5 76.29 11.25 35.95
N LYS A 6 75.68 10.17 35.48
CA LYS A 6 74.24 9.76 35.70
C LYS A 6 73.94 9.51 37.17
N PRO A 7 72.66 9.49 37.50
CA PRO A 7 72.07 8.23 37.99
C PRO A 7 70.71 7.87 37.39
N LYS A 8 70.47 6.54 37.49
CA LYS A 8 69.22 5.78 37.20
C LYS A 8 68.15 6.05 38.25
N ALA A 9 66.89 6.06 37.86
CA ALA A 9 65.74 5.58 38.71
C ALA A 9 64.54 5.19 37.85
N LYS A 10 64.25 3.96 37.81
CA LYS A 10 63.13 3.08 38.16
C LYS A 10 61.73 3.49 37.62
N SER A 11 61.26 2.66 36.71
CA SER A 11 59.97 1.89 36.69
C SER A 11 58.76 2.45 37.36
N GLY A 12 57.73 2.68 36.58
CA GLY A 12 56.36 2.92 37.00
C GLY A 12 55.40 2.61 35.84
N SER A 13 55.10 1.32 35.65
CA SER A 13 54.04 0.87 34.77
C SER A 13 52.70 1.34 35.30
N LYS A 14 51.93 2.13 34.54
CA LYS A 14 50.48 2.24 34.70
C LYS A 14 49.79 1.98 33.38
N ALA A 15 49.15 0.84 33.35
CA ALA A 15 48.17 0.44 32.32
C ALA A 15 47.10 1.49 32.17
N ILE A 16 46.97 2.06 30.98
CA ILE A 16 45.83 2.86 30.56
C ILE A 16 44.86 1.93 29.89
N THR A 17 43.78 1.71 30.62
CA THR A 17 42.54 1.01 30.29
C THR A 17 42.06 1.34 28.90
N GLY A 18 41.90 0.32 28.06
CA GLY A 18 41.37 0.45 26.70
C GLY A 18 39.93 1.03 26.72
N ALA A 19 39.75 2.15 26.06
CA ALA A 19 38.45 2.67 25.75
C ALA A 19 37.73 1.66 24.81
N ARG A 20 36.71 1.02 25.34
CA ARG A 20 35.79 0.16 24.64
C ARG A 20 35.08 1.02 23.58
N LYS A 21 35.35 0.80 22.30
CA LYS A 21 34.57 1.36 21.20
C LYS A 21 33.09 0.98 21.41
N PRO A 22 32.14 1.91 21.26
CA PRO A 22 30.73 1.56 21.28
C PRO A 22 30.47 0.59 20.13
N SER A 23 29.89 -0.56 20.46
CA SER A 23 29.44 -1.55 19.50
C SER A 23 28.43 -0.89 18.58
N THR A 24 28.79 -0.72 17.32
CA THR A 24 27.87 -0.38 16.23
C THR A 24 26.67 -1.31 16.33
N GLY A 25 25.47 -0.72 16.48
CA GLY A 25 24.21 -1.43 16.64
C GLY A 25 24.08 -2.57 15.64
N ALA A 26 23.90 -3.75 16.11
CA ALA A 26 23.62 -4.94 15.31
C ALA A 26 22.35 -4.67 14.51
N SER A 27 22.47 -4.45 13.20
CA SER A 27 21.34 -4.40 12.28
C SER A 27 20.53 -5.67 12.47
N LYS A 28 19.32 -5.54 13.02
CA LYS A 28 18.42 -6.66 13.29
C LYS A 28 18.16 -7.37 11.96
N ARG A 29 18.64 -8.61 11.86
CA ARG A 29 18.49 -9.42 10.65
C ARG A 29 17.00 -9.64 10.38
N MET A 30 16.53 -9.22 9.20
CA MET A 30 15.15 -9.40 8.79
C MET A 30 14.73 -10.87 8.87
N THR A 31 13.56 -11.12 9.43
CA THR A 31 12.93 -12.45 9.43
C THR A 31 12.53 -12.89 8.03
N GLN A 32 12.23 -14.16 7.85
CA GLN A 32 11.73 -14.67 6.56
C GLN A 32 10.40 -14.00 6.17
N ALA A 33 9.50 -13.77 7.12
CA ALA A 33 8.22 -13.08 6.88
C ALA A 33 8.42 -11.63 6.41
N GLU A 34 9.34 -10.88 7.04
CA GLU A 34 9.66 -9.50 6.64
C GLU A 34 10.27 -9.46 5.23
N ARG A 35 11.16 -10.39 4.90
CA ARG A 35 11.73 -10.50 3.54
C ARG A 35 10.66 -10.81 2.49
N THR A 36 9.74 -11.68 2.85
CA THR A 36 8.59 -12.04 2.02
C THR A 36 7.71 -10.84 1.75
N ALA A 37 7.29 -10.13 2.81
CA ALA A 37 6.46 -8.93 2.68
C ALA A 37 7.14 -7.83 1.84
N LEU A 38 8.43 -7.62 2.03
CA LEU A 38 9.21 -6.66 1.23
C LEU A 38 9.28 -7.06 -0.24
N SER A 39 9.47 -8.36 -0.54
CA SER A 39 9.51 -8.83 -1.92
C SER A 39 8.15 -8.67 -2.61
N ASP A 40 7.06 -8.97 -1.91
CA ASP A 40 5.71 -8.78 -2.43
C ASP A 40 5.42 -7.31 -2.71
N GLN A 41 5.77 -6.42 -1.77
CA GLN A 41 5.61 -4.98 -1.97
C GLN A 41 6.33 -4.49 -3.23
N ARG A 42 7.59 -4.86 -3.42
CA ARG A 42 8.37 -4.47 -4.61
C ARG A 42 7.77 -5.02 -5.91
N MET A 43 7.23 -6.24 -5.89
CA MET A 43 6.55 -6.81 -7.06
C MET A 43 5.25 -6.06 -7.39
N PHE A 44 4.48 -5.63 -6.39
CA PHE A 44 3.29 -4.81 -6.63
C PHE A 44 3.65 -3.41 -7.15
N GLU A 45 4.70 -2.77 -6.64
CA GLU A 45 5.20 -1.48 -7.15
C GLU A 45 5.69 -1.61 -8.60
N ALA A 46 6.42 -2.67 -8.93
CA ALA A 46 6.85 -2.96 -10.29
C ALA A 46 5.67 -3.18 -11.24
N ALA A 47 4.65 -3.91 -10.78
CA ALA A 47 3.43 -4.12 -11.57
C ALA A 47 2.68 -2.82 -11.85
N ILE A 48 2.54 -1.94 -10.86
CA ILE A 48 1.91 -0.64 -11.03
C ILE A 48 2.64 0.17 -12.11
N THR A 49 3.97 0.17 -12.09
CA THR A 49 4.80 0.83 -13.11
C THR A 49 4.53 0.26 -14.49
N LEU A 50 4.61 -1.06 -14.66
CA LEU A 50 4.42 -1.72 -15.95
C LEU A 50 3.00 -1.58 -16.48
N ILE A 51 1.98 -1.69 -15.62
CA ILE A 51 0.59 -1.49 -16.01
C ILE A 51 0.36 -0.05 -16.50
N ASN A 52 0.93 0.93 -15.81
CA ASN A 52 0.84 2.33 -16.22
C ASN A 52 1.55 2.64 -17.55
N GLU A 53 2.60 1.90 -17.87
CA GLU A 53 3.38 2.11 -19.10
C GLU A 53 2.72 1.46 -20.32
N HIS A 54 2.20 0.24 -20.20
CA HIS A 54 1.75 -0.51 -21.37
C HIS A 54 0.53 -1.41 -21.15
N GLY A 55 -0.19 -1.25 -20.04
CA GLY A 55 -1.43 -1.95 -19.73
C GLY A 55 -1.22 -3.35 -19.12
N THR A 56 -2.32 -3.95 -18.64
CA THR A 56 -2.25 -5.26 -17.98
C THR A 56 -1.93 -6.36 -18.99
N GLN A 57 -2.44 -6.28 -20.22
CA GLN A 57 -2.26 -7.32 -21.24
C GLN A 57 -0.78 -7.60 -21.55
N LYS A 58 0.02 -6.55 -21.65
CA LYS A 58 1.45 -6.64 -21.95
C LYS A 58 2.33 -6.90 -20.72
N THR A 59 1.80 -6.71 -19.52
CA THR A 59 2.51 -6.96 -18.25
C THR A 59 2.57 -8.46 -17.95
N THR A 60 3.76 -8.99 -17.71
CA THR A 60 3.99 -10.40 -17.35
C THR A 60 4.59 -10.57 -15.96
N LEU A 61 4.34 -11.71 -15.30
CA LEU A 61 4.97 -12.03 -14.01
C LEU A 61 6.51 -12.07 -14.08
N LYS A 62 7.04 -12.42 -15.25
CA LYS A 62 8.49 -12.39 -15.51
C LYS A 62 9.03 -10.95 -15.41
N GLU A 63 8.44 -10.02 -16.14
CA GLU A 63 8.85 -8.60 -16.13
C GLU A 63 8.66 -7.96 -14.76
N ILE A 64 7.55 -8.28 -14.07
CA ILE A 64 7.33 -7.86 -12.68
C ILE A 64 8.47 -8.33 -11.77
N GLY A 65 8.85 -9.61 -11.84
CA GLY A 65 9.93 -10.15 -11.04
C GLY A 65 11.26 -9.47 -11.36
N GLU A 66 11.60 -9.29 -12.63
CA GLU A 66 12.83 -8.65 -13.09
C GLU A 66 12.90 -7.18 -12.64
N LEU A 67 11.84 -6.40 -12.85
CA LEU A 67 11.79 -4.99 -12.44
C LEU A 67 11.83 -4.83 -10.90
N ALA A 68 11.24 -5.77 -10.16
CA ALA A 68 11.31 -5.79 -8.70
C ALA A 68 12.68 -6.20 -8.13
N GLY A 69 13.65 -6.58 -9.00
CA GLY A 69 14.99 -7.02 -8.61
C GLY A 69 15.07 -8.47 -8.14
N TYR A 70 14.16 -9.33 -8.61
CA TYR A 70 14.11 -10.75 -8.25
C TYR A 70 14.29 -11.66 -9.48
N SER A 71 14.46 -12.96 -9.23
CA SER A 71 14.56 -13.94 -10.30
C SER A 71 13.25 -14.06 -11.07
N ARG A 72 13.35 -14.38 -12.38
CA ARG A 72 12.21 -14.58 -13.29
C ARG A 72 11.15 -15.55 -12.77
N GLY A 73 11.56 -16.56 -11.99
CA GLY A 73 10.68 -17.60 -11.47
C GLY A 73 10.01 -17.23 -10.14
N LEU A 74 10.51 -16.23 -9.40
CA LEU A 74 9.99 -15.95 -8.07
C LEU A 74 8.54 -15.45 -8.07
N ALA A 75 8.19 -14.56 -9.01
CA ALA A 75 6.82 -14.08 -9.14
C ALA A 75 5.84 -15.22 -9.49
N ASN A 76 6.21 -16.10 -10.44
CA ASN A 76 5.41 -17.28 -10.76
C ASN A 76 5.26 -18.25 -9.57
N TYR A 77 6.35 -18.53 -8.88
CA TYR A 77 6.32 -19.38 -7.68
C TYR A 77 5.39 -18.79 -6.59
N ARG A 78 5.41 -17.46 -6.44
CA ARG A 78 4.71 -16.74 -5.38
C ARG A 78 3.22 -16.60 -5.64
N PHE A 79 2.84 -16.24 -6.86
CA PHE A 79 1.50 -15.84 -7.23
C PHE A 79 0.78 -16.86 -8.12
N GLY A 80 1.49 -17.86 -8.62
CA GLY A 80 0.97 -18.93 -9.44
C GLY A 80 0.64 -18.50 -10.87
N SER A 81 -0.20 -17.49 -11.03
CA SER A 81 -0.63 -16.96 -12.32
C SER A 81 -0.71 -15.45 -12.32
N LYS A 82 -0.80 -14.85 -13.52
CA LYS A 82 -1.04 -13.43 -13.68
C LYS A 82 -2.38 -13.02 -13.08
N ASP A 83 -3.42 -13.80 -13.27
CA ASP A 83 -4.75 -13.52 -12.70
C ASP A 83 -4.71 -13.58 -11.17
N GLY A 84 -4.02 -14.55 -10.58
CA GLY A 84 -3.80 -14.63 -9.14
C GLY A 84 -3.01 -13.45 -8.59
N PHE A 85 -2.03 -12.96 -9.35
CA PHE A 85 -1.30 -11.73 -9.00
C PHE A 85 -2.20 -10.49 -9.05
N LEU A 86 -2.97 -10.32 -10.12
CA LEU A 86 -3.87 -9.18 -10.29
C LEU A 86 -4.99 -9.17 -9.24
N ASP A 87 -5.53 -10.33 -8.86
CA ASP A 87 -6.49 -10.45 -7.76
C ASP A 87 -5.89 -9.99 -6.41
N GLN A 88 -4.64 -10.38 -6.12
CA GLN A 88 -3.96 -9.92 -4.92
C GLN A 88 -3.64 -8.41 -4.98
N LEU A 89 -3.26 -7.88 -6.14
CA LEU A 89 -3.06 -6.45 -6.35
C LEU A 89 -4.36 -5.67 -6.07
N PHE A 90 -5.49 -6.15 -6.60
CA PHE A 90 -6.82 -5.58 -6.37
C PHE A 90 -7.19 -5.63 -4.87
N THR A 91 -6.98 -6.77 -4.22
CA THR A 91 -7.24 -6.93 -2.78
C THR A 91 -6.44 -5.93 -1.93
N ARG A 92 -5.19 -5.64 -2.32
CA ARG A 92 -4.37 -4.62 -1.63
C ARG A 92 -4.91 -3.22 -1.86
N PHE A 93 -5.39 -2.93 -3.07
CA PHE A 93 -6.04 -1.65 -3.37
C PHE A 93 -7.27 -1.45 -2.48
N ASP A 94 -8.17 -2.44 -2.43
CA ASP A 94 -9.38 -2.37 -1.61
C ASP A 94 -9.08 -2.10 -0.14
N LYS A 95 -8.14 -2.85 0.42
CA LYS A 95 -7.73 -2.66 1.82
C LYS A 95 -7.18 -1.26 2.09
N ARG A 96 -6.36 -0.74 1.17
CA ARG A 96 -5.73 0.56 1.31
C ARG A 96 -6.75 1.69 1.15
N TRP A 97 -7.61 1.58 0.15
CA TRP A 97 -8.71 2.51 -0.06
C TRP A 97 -9.68 2.50 1.12
N LYS A 98 -10.12 1.32 1.56
CA LYS A 98 -11.02 1.19 2.72
C LYS A 98 -10.45 1.83 3.98
N ALA A 99 -9.20 1.57 4.31
CA ALA A 99 -8.54 2.18 5.47
C ALA A 99 -8.52 3.71 5.35
N HIS A 100 -8.17 4.24 4.17
CA HIS A 100 -8.16 5.68 3.91
C HIS A 100 -9.58 6.29 4.02
N LEU A 101 -10.59 5.65 3.46
CA LEU A 101 -11.99 6.08 3.55
C LEU A 101 -12.48 6.07 5.00
N ASP A 102 -12.20 5.01 5.75
CA ASP A 102 -12.62 4.86 7.14
C ASP A 102 -12.07 5.98 8.03
N ASP A 103 -10.82 6.44 7.80
CA ASP A 103 -10.21 7.57 8.52
C ASP A 103 -10.99 8.89 8.28
N TYR A 104 -11.51 9.10 7.09
CA TYR A 104 -12.28 10.30 6.74
C TYR A 104 -13.71 10.23 7.23
N VAL A 105 -14.38 9.11 7.02
CA VAL A 105 -15.79 8.93 7.39
C VAL A 105 -15.94 8.78 8.90
N ALA A 106 -15.11 7.94 9.53
CA ALA A 106 -15.05 7.73 10.98
C ALA A 106 -16.44 7.69 11.66
N LYS A 107 -16.75 8.73 12.45
CA LYS A 107 -18.01 8.87 13.19
C LYS A 107 -19.07 9.71 12.46
N ARG A 108 -18.86 10.02 11.18
CA ARG A 108 -19.78 10.84 10.39
C ARG A 108 -20.94 10.01 9.86
N SER A 109 -22.08 10.67 9.68
CA SER A 109 -23.30 10.11 9.09
C SER A 109 -23.93 11.14 8.14
N GLY A 110 -24.97 10.77 7.43
CA GLY A 110 -25.73 11.68 6.58
C GLY A 110 -24.84 12.39 5.54
N ILE A 111 -25.11 13.66 5.29
CA ILE A 111 -24.34 14.51 4.36
C ILE A 111 -22.87 14.63 4.78
N GLY A 112 -22.61 14.64 6.08
CA GLY A 112 -21.24 14.69 6.60
C GLY A 112 -20.39 13.50 6.16
N ALA A 113 -20.95 12.28 6.13
CA ALA A 113 -20.26 11.09 5.64
C ALA A 113 -20.05 11.13 4.12
N VAL A 114 -21.06 11.51 3.35
CA VAL A 114 -20.99 11.65 1.89
C VAL A 114 -19.89 12.65 1.48
N THR A 115 -19.86 13.81 2.13
CA THR A 115 -18.87 14.86 1.85
C THR A 115 -17.47 14.41 2.24
N ALA A 116 -17.33 13.71 3.37
CA ALA A 116 -16.06 13.15 3.82
C ALA A 116 -15.53 12.10 2.84
N ALA A 117 -16.40 11.23 2.33
CA ALA A 117 -16.02 10.21 1.36
C ALA A 117 -15.56 10.83 0.02
N ALA A 118 -16.25 11.88 -0.47
CA ALA A 118 -15.81 12.62 -1.65
C ALA A 118 -14.44 13.30 -1.42
N THR A 119 -14.22 13.82 -0.21
CA THR A 119 -12.92 14.41 0.18
C THR A 119 -11.82 13.36 0.24
N ALA A 120 -12.13 12.19 0.83
CA ALA A 120 -11.21 11.05 0.87
C ALA A 120 -10.79 10.62 -0.54
N LEU A 121 -11.76 10.49 -1.46
CA LEU A 121 -11.47 10.14 -2.85
C LEU A 121 -10.56 11.16 -3.53
N ARG A 122 -10.87 12.46 -3.40
CA ARG A 122 -10.03 13.54 -3.95
C ARG A 122 -8.59 13.46 -3.44
N ASP A 123 -8.41 13.24 -2.15
CA ASP A 123 -7.08 13.25 -1.54
C ASP A 123 -6.33 11.94 -1.83
N PHE A 124 -7.03 10.81 -1.92
CA PHE A 124 -6.46 9.54 -2.36
C PHE A 124 -5.99 9.58 -3.82
N LEU A 125 -6.75 10.23 -4.71
CA LEU A 125 -6.37 10.46 -6.11
C LEU A 125 -5.06 11.24 -6.23
N LYS A 126 -4.81 12.21 -5.34
CA LYS A 126 -3.56 12.97 -5.32
C LYS A 126 -2.41 12.18 -4.73
N LEU A 127 -2.65 11.48 -3.62
CA LEU A 127 -1.63 10.75 -2.87
C LEU A 127 -1.15 9.51 -3.64
N GLU A 128 -2.06 8.79 -4.29
CA GLU A 128 -1.85 7.48 -4.88
C GLU A 128 -2.10 7.47 -6.39
N SER A 129 -1.84 8.58 -7.08
CA SER A 129 -2.21 8.78 -8.49
C SER A 129 -1.74 7.65 -9.42
N GLY A 130 -0.51 7.16 -9.27
CA GLY A 130 0.02 6.05 -10.06
C GLY A 130 -0.70 4.73 -9.79
N TYR A 131 -1.02 4.47 -8.51
CA TYR A 131 -1.74 3.25 -8.12
C TYR A 131 -3.17 3.24 -8.66
N ILE A 132 -3.89 4.35 -8.49
CA ILE A 132 -5.26 4.50 -8.98
C ILE A 132 -5.30 4.37 -10.50
N ARG A 133 -4.37 5.01 -11.23
CA ARG A 133 -4.28 4.89 -12.68
C ARG A 133 -4.12 3.43 -13.12
N ALA A 134 -3.25 2.66 -12.48
CA ALA A 134 -3.07 1.25 -12.76
C ALA A 134 -4.36 0.45 -12.49
N MET A 135 -5.11 0.78 -11.41
CA MET A 135 -6.39 0.13 -11.10
C MET A 135 -7.47 0.46 -12.14
N TYR A 136 -7.58 1.71 -12.59
CA TYR A 136 -8.51 2.06 -13.66
C TYR A 136 -8.19 1.34 -14.97
N ILE A 137 -6.91 1.22 -15.35
CA ILE A 137 -6.50 0.44 -16.52
C ILE A 137 -6.95 -1.02 -16.36
N LEU A 138 -6.70 -1.63 -15.20
CA LEU A 138 -7.12 -2.99 -14.90
C LEU A 138 -8.64 -3.15 -14.99
N TRP A 139 -9.41 -2.21 -14.46
CA TRP A 139 -10.87 -2.24 -14.49
C TRP A 139 -11.42 -2.12 -15.91
N TYR A 140 -10.93 -1.17 -16.71
CA TYR A 140 -11.37 -1.00 -18.09
C TYR A 140 -11.06 -2.22 -18.95
N GLU A 141 -9.89 -2.83 -18.77
CA GLU A 141 -9.53 -4.06 -19.48
C GLU A 141 -10.37 -5.26 -19.03
N ALA A 142 -10.73 -5.34 -17.74
CA ALA A 142 -11.59 -6.39 -17.20
C ALA A 142 -13.04 -6.34 -17.73
N LEU A 143 -13.53 -5.16 -18.11
CA LEU A 143 -14.87 -5.00 -18.72
C LEU A 143 -14.96 -5.64 -20.11
N GLY A 144 -13.84 -5.71 -20.85
CA GLY A 144 -13.78 -6.29 -22.19
C GLY A 144 -13.75 -7.82 -22.23
N HIS A 145 -13.43 -8.49 -21.13
CA HIS A 145 -13.25 -9.95 -21.07
C HIS A 145 -13.81 -10.50 -19.76
N ARG A 146 -14.51 -11.61 -19.80
CA ARG A 146 -14.92 -12.32 -18.58
C ARG A 146 -13.67 -12.84 -17.85
N SER A 147 -13.34 -12.20 -16.74
CA SER A 147 -12.21 -12.57 -15.87
C SER A 147 -12.65 -12.62 -14.41
N ALA A 148 -11.82 -13.22 -13.56
CA ALA A 148 -12.05 -13.19 -12.11
C ALA A 148 -12.11 -11.75 -11.56
N ILE A 149 -11.44 -10.80 -12.20
CA ILE A 149 -11.46 -9.38 -11.85
C ILE A 149 -12.83 -8.75 -12.08
N THR A 150 -13.61 -9.20 -13.09
CA THR A 150 -14.96 -8.66 -13.37
C THR A 150 -15.91 -8.84 -12.20
N SER A 151 -15.95 -10.04 -11.59
CA SER A 151 -16.77 -10.28 -10.40
C SER A 151 -16.28 -9.48 -9.19
N ARG A 152 -14.96 -9.40 -8.98
CA ARG A 152 -14.36 -8.60 -7.92
C ARG A 152 -14.67 -7.11 -8.04
N LEU A 153 -14.72 -6.60 -9.26
CA LEU A 153 -15.09 -5.21 -9.53
C LEU A 153 -16.57 -4.96 -9.18
N ALA A 154 -17.46 -5.90 -9.50
CA ALA A 154 -18.87 -5.80 -9.11
C ALA A 154 -19.01 -5.76 -7.58
N ASP A 155 -18.38 -6.70 -6.86
CA ASP A 155 -18.39 -6.75 -5.39
C ASP A 155 -17.84 -5.44 -4.77
N HIS A 156 -16.76 -4.88 -5.36
CA HIS A 156 -16.19 -3.60 -4.95
C HIS A 156 -17.23 -2.47 -5.01
N HIS A 157 -17.91 -2.32 -6.16
CA HIS A 157 -18.92 -1.28 -6.31
C HIS A 157 -20.15 -1.50 -5.42
N ASP A 158 -20.54 -2.75 -5.14
CA ASP A 158 -21.66 -3.05 -4.26
C ASP A 158 -21.40 -2.59 -2.83
N VAL A 159 -20.20 -2.84 -2.28
CA VAL A 159 -19.82 -2.37 -0.93
C VAL A 159 -19.95 -0.85 -0.81
N TYR A 160 -19.49 -0.08 -1.80
CA TYR A 160 -19.56 1.39 -1.73
C TYR A 160 -20.96 1.93 -1.97
N ARG A 161 -21.78 1.27 -2.78
CA ARG A 161 -23.21 1.59 -2.92
C ARG A 161 -23.98 1.34 -1.62
N GLU A 162 -23.67 0.26 -0.90
CA GLU A 162 -24.25 -0.02 0.41
C GLU A 162 -23.87 1.06 1.44
N ASP A 163 -22.59 1.46 1.48
CA ASP A 163 -22.13 2.53 2.36
C ASP A 163 -22.85 3.86 2.05
N ALA A 164 -22.91 4.27 0.79
CA ALA A 164 -23.59 5.49 0.37
C ALA A 164 -25.10 5.44 0.68
N THR A 165 -25.76 4.30 0.42
CA THR A 165 -27.17 4.08 0.76
C THR A 165 -27.40 4.25 2.26
N ARG A 166 -26.56 3.64 3.09
CA ARG A 166 -26.65 3.74 4.56
C ARG A 166 -26.49 5.18 5.04
N TRP A 167 -25.54 5.94 4.50
CA TRP A 167 -25.34 7.35 4.88
C TRP A 167 -26.56 8.21 4.55
N ILE A 168 -27.16 8.04 3.36
CA ILE A 168 -28.37 8.77 3.00
C ILE A 168 -29.55 8.39 3.90
N GLN A 169 -29.74 7.10 4.21
CA GLN A 169 -30.76 6.65 5.16
C GLN A 169 -30.58 7.27 6.55
N GLN A 170 -29.36 7.35 7.04
CA GLN A 170 -29.05 8.01 8.32
C GLN A 170 -29.37 9.51 8.28
N GLY A 171 -29.07 10.19 7.18
CA GLY A 171 -29.39 11.61 7.00
C GLY A 171 -30.90 11.88 6.92
N ILE A 172 -31.67 10.99 6.29
CA ILE A 172 -33.15 11.06 6.28
C ILE A 172 -33.67 10.84 7.70
N ALA A 173 -33.18 9.82 8.40
CA ALA A 173 -33.65 9.52 9.76
C ALA A 173 -33.34 10.64 10.77
N SER A 174 -32.26 11.41 10.55
CA SER A 174 -31.92 12.59 11.37
C SER A 174 -32.62 13.89 10.95
N GLY A 175 -33.38 13.90 9.84
CA GLY A 175 -33.99 15.09 9.27
C GLY A 175 -33.04 16.01 8.52
N GLU A 176 -31.81 15.60 8.27
CA GLU A 176 -30.79 16.35 7.53
C GLU A 176 -31.02 16.27 6.00
N ILE A 177 -31.62 15.18 5.54
CA ILE A 177 -31.88 14.89 4.12
C ILE A 177 -33.38 14.75 3.92
N ASP A 178 -33.90 15.31 2.81
CA ASP A 178 -35.29 15.21 2.40
C ASP A 178 -35.71 13.72 2.27
N PRO A 179 -36.82 13.28 2.92
CA PRO A 179 -37.31 11.91 2.84
C PRO A 179 -37.74 11.49 1.42
N GLY A 180 -37.95 12.43 0.49
CA GLY A 180 -38.21 12.17 -0.93
C GLY A 180 -36.98 11.68 -1.71
N ILE A 181 -35.80 11.76 -1.15
CA ILE A 181 -34.60 11.24 -1.79
C ILE A 181 -34.57 9.71 -1.70
N ASN A 182 -34.41 9.03 -2.85
CA ASN A 182 -34.21 7.58 -2.89
C ASN A 182 -32.75 7.23 -2.61
N PRO A 183 -32.42 6.56 -1.48
CA PRO A 183 -31.02 6.28 -1.10
C PRO A 183 -30.28 5.39 -2.11
N GLN A 184 -30.96 4.38 -2.68
CA GLN A 184 -30.35 3.45 -3.63
C GLN A 184 -30.05 4.14 -4.96
N GLN A 185 -30.98 4.97 -5.45
CA GLN A 185 -30.77 5.75 -6.67
C GLN A 185 -29.62 6.75 -6.51
N PHE A 186 -29.56 7.42 -5.35
CA PHE A 186 -28.42 8.28 -5.02
C PHE A 186 -27.10 7.50 -5.04
N ALA A 187 -27.05 6.34 -4.38
CA ALA A 187 -25.85 5.54 -4.29
C ALA A 187 -25.33 5.09 -5.67
N VAL A 188 -26.23 4.72 -6.60
CA VAL A 188 -25.85 4.38 -7.98
C VAL A 188 -25.21 5.57 -8.68
N GLN A 189 -25.77 6.77 -8.56
CA GLN A 189 -25.24 7.98 -9.20
C GLN A 189 -23.93 8.45 -8.55
N TYR A 190 -23.81 8.28 -7.23
CA TYR A 190 -22.64 8.71 -6.46
C TYR A 190 -21.42 7.82 -6.71
N CYS A 191 -21.61 6.52 -6.99
CA CYS A 191 -20.55 5.53 -7.23
C CYS A 191 -20.28 5.26 -8.72
N ALA A 192 -20.98 5.93 -9.64
CA ALA A 192 -20.77 5.80 -11.09
C ALA A 192 -19.57 6.64 -11.54
#